data_323f902f37a77d2a4b60811de7c24978
#
_entry.id   323f902f37a77d2a4b60811de7c24978
#
_cell.length_a   1.000
_cell.length_b   1.000
_cell.length_c   1.000
_cell.angle_alpha   90.00
_cell.angle_beta   90.00
_cell.angle_gamma   90.00
#
_symmetry.space_group_name_H-M   'P 1'
#
loop_
_entity.id
_entity.type
_entity.pdbx_description
1 polymer ?
#
loop_
_entity_poly.entity_id
_entity_poly.type
_entity_poly.pdbx_seq_one_letter_code
_entity_poly.pdbx_strand_id
1 'polypeptide(L)'
;MLKTMAGAGLATLLQAQNGEKPDANGVIYRKLGSTGERVSAIGIGGAHLARPSEQEAIRIVRSALDRGITFLDNCWDYSNGECERRMGLALRDGYREKAFLMTKFDGRTKQAAAQQIDQSLKRLQTDHIDLIQFHENIRLDDPDRFFAPGGTLEGVMAAKQAGKVRYIGFTGHKDPYVHLRMLDMAKQNNFHFDSCQLPLNPLDAHFRSFANNVVPRLVEEGIAVLGMKPLAAGIIMQTNTVSAIECLHYALNLPTSVVITGCDSMERLDQAFEAMRTFRPMTESEVIALLDKTREVALSGRYEPFKTSTRFDGTIHHPEWLESAA
;
A
#
# COMPACT_ATOMS: atom_id res chain seq x y z
N MET A 1 15.69 -11.77 -30.84
CA MET A 1 16.38 -12.47 -29.75
C MET A 1 16.26 -11.64 -28.47
N LEU A 2 15.03 -11.44 -27.96
CA LEU A 2 14.72 -10.63 -26.75
C LEU A 2 13.60 -11.27 -25.91
N LYS A 3 13.56 -12.60 -25.85
CA LYS A 3 12.47 -13.37 -25.18
C LYS A 3 12.86 -14.01 -23.83
N THR A 4 14.05 -13.79 -23.29
CA THR A 4 14.58 -14.64 -22.20
C THR A 4 14.94 -13.93 -20.89
N MET A 5 14.79 -12.62 -20.73
CA MET A 5 15.18 -11.97 -19.47
C MET A 5 14.02 -11.59 -18.54
N ALA A 6 12.78 -11.54 -19.03
CA ALA A 6 11.63 -11.22 -18.17
C ALA A 6 11.11 -12.43 -17.36
N GLY A 7 11.36 -13.66 -17.83
CA GLY A 7 10.84 -14.87 -17.17
C GLY A 7 11.62 -15.32 -15.93
N ALA A 8 12.94 -15.15 -15.91
CA ALA A 8 13.77 -15.67 -14.80
C ALA A 8 13.61 -14.84 -13.51
N GLY A 9 13.38 -13.53 -13.60
CA GLY A 9 13.18 -12.68 -12.42
C GLY A 9 11.85 -12.94 -11.71
N LEU A 10 10.78 -13.17 -12.46
CA LEU A 10 9.45 -13.45 -11.89
C LEU A 10 9.39 -14.83 -11.22
N ALA A 11 10.01 -15.85 -11.83
CA ALA A 11 10.03 -17.22 -11.29
C ALA A 11 10.72 -17.29 -9.91
N THR A 12 11.78 -16.55 -9.69
CA THR A 12 12.49 -16.48 -8.40
C THR A 12 11.65 -15.79 -7.33
N LEU A 13 10.88 -14.77 -7.70
CA LEU A 13 9.98 -14.05 -6.79
C LEU A 13 8.76 -14.89 -6.36
N LEU A 14 8.27 -15.77 -7.24
CA LEU A 14 7.12 -16.63 -6.97
C LEU A 14 7.39 -17.74 -5.96
N GLN A 15 8.66 -18.14 -5.75
CA GLN A 15 9.04 -19.20 -4.79
C GLN A 15 8.99 -18.76 -3.32
N ALA A 16 8.98 -17.46 -3.03
CA ALA A 16 9.08 -16.94 -1.66
C ALA A 16 7.81 -17.15 -0.80
N GLN A 17 6.69 -17.58 -1.39
CA GLN A 17 5.39 -17.69 -0.69
C GLN A 17 4.83 -19.12 -0.57
N ASN A 18 5.64 -20.14 -0.86
CA ASN A 18 5.22 -21.53 -0.74
C ASN A 18 5.12 -21.94 0.74
N GLY A 19 3.93 -21.94 1.31
CA GLY A 19 3.68 -22.53 2.63
C GLY A 19 2.63 -21.84 3.51
N GLU A 20 2.17 -20.65 3.17
CA GLU A 20 1.18 -19.94 3.99
C GLU A 20 -0.23 -20.45 3.70
N LYS A 21 -0.81 -21.15 4.67
CA LYS A 21 -2.19 -21.64 4.60
C LYS A 21 -3.12 -20.68 5.34
N PRO A 22 -4.37 -20.52 4.86
CA PRO A 22 -5.38 -19.83 5.63
C PRO A 22 -5.57 -20.51 7.00
N ASP A 23 -5.85 -19.68 8.02
CA ASP A 23 -6.27 -20.16 9.34
C ASP A 23 -7.71 -20.75 9.32
N ALA A 24 -8.24 -21.09 10.48
CA ALA A 24 -9.60 -21.61 10.61
C ALA A 24 -10.70 -20.65 10.12
N ASN A 25 -10.40 -19.35 10.06
CA ASN A 25 -11.30 -18.30 9.58
C ASN A 25 -11.07 -17.98 8.08
N GLY A 26 -10.13 -18.66 7.42
CA GLY A 26 -9.79 -18.44 6.03
C GLY A 26 -8.86 -17.25 5.80
N VAL A 27 -8.16 -16.75 6.83
CA VAL A 27 -7.24 -15.62 6.76
C VAL A 27 -5.80 -16.11 6.65
N ILE A 28 -5.06 -15.52 5.72
CA ILE A 28 -3.62 -15.75 5.56
C ILE A 28 -2.88 -14.65 6.31
N TYR A 29 -1.87 -15.02 7.10
CA TYR A 29 -1.00 -14.07 7.80
C TYR A 29 0.43 -14.16 7.28
N ARG A 30 1.06 -12.99 7.06
CA ARG A 30 2.41 -12.86 6.50
C ARG A 30 3.31 -12.04 7.39
N LYS A 31 4.61 -12.26 7.26
CA LYS A 31 5.61 -11.40 7.89
C LYS A 31 5.60 -10.01 7.23
N LEU A 32 5.70 -8.97 8.02
CA LEU A 32 5.86 -7.60 7.54
C LEU A 32 7.36 -7.29 7.35
N GLY A 33 7.92 -7.71 6.21
CA GLY A 33 9.36 -7.59 5.95
C GLY A 33 10.22 -8.18 7.07
N SER A 34 11.20 -7.41 7.51
CA SER A 34 12.13 -7.76 8.60
C SER A 34 11.71 -7.22 9.97
N THR A 35 10.52 -6.62 10.11
CA THR A 35 10.04 -5.97 11.35
C THR A 35 9.78 -6.93 12.51
N GLY A 36 9.59 -8.21 12.23
CA GLY A 36 9.16 -9.22 13.20
C GLY A 36 7.64 -9.33 13.35
N GLU A 37 6.87 -8.37 12.83
CA GLU A 37 5.39 -8.37 12.87
C GLU A 37 4.80 -9.39 11.89
N ARG A 38 3.61 -9.89 12.25
CA ARG A 38 2.76 -10.69 11.36
C ARG A 38 1.42 -10.01 11.21
N VAL A 39 0.99 -9.84 9.97
CA VAL A 39 -0.24 -9.13 9.61
C VAL A 39 -1.06 -9.96 8.61
N SER A 40 -2.35 -9.67 8.47
CA SER A 40 -3.18 -10.30 7.45
C SER A 40 -2.67 -9.99 6.03
N ALA A 41 -2.65 -10.98 5.15
CA ALA A 41 -2.15 -10.85 3.77
C ALA A 41 -3.03 -9.93 2.91
N ILE A 42 -4.26 -9.65 3.33
CA ILE A 42 -5.09 -8.58 2.79
C ILE A 42 -5.31 -7.53 3.89
N GLY A 43 -5.18 -6.25 3.50
CA GLY A 43 -5.48 -5.09 4.34
C GLY A 43 -6.62 -4.25 3.77
N ILE A 44 -7.32 -3.53 4.65
CA ILE A 44 -8.42 -2.62 4.27
C ILE A 44 -7.87 -1.26 3.86
N GLY A 45 -8.13 -0.85 2.62
CA GLY A 45 -7.77 0.47 2.09
C GLY A 45 -8.75 1.56 2.51
N GLY A 46 -8.26 2.51 3.31
CA GLY A 46 -9.05 3.58 3.91
C GLY A 46 -9.62 4.61 2.93
N ALA A 47 -9.00 4.80 1.75
CA ALA A 47 -9.45 5.79 0.77
C ALA A 47 -10.93 5.66 0.35
N HIS A 48 -11.54 4.50 0.58
CA HIS A 48 -12.92 4.21 0.23
C HIS A 48 -13.90 4.44 1.39
N LEU A 49 -13.43 4.63 2.62
CA LEU A 49 -14.28 4.71 3.82
C LEU A 49 -15.16 5.97 3.89
N ALA A 50 -14.87 7.00 3.10
CA ALA A 50 -15.75 8.18 3.01
C ALA A 50 -16.93 8.00 2.03
N ARG A 51 -16.95 6.92 1.23
CA ARG A 51 -18.00 6.68 0.22
C ARG A 51 -19.33 6.19 0.81
N PRO A 52 -19.34 5.13 1.65
CA PRO A 52 -20.56 4.68 2.30
C PRO A 52 -21.01 5.65 3.40
N SER A 53 -22.10 5.35 4.07
CA SER A 53 -22.46 6.04 5.31
C SER A 53 -21.40 5.82 6.39
N GLU A 54 -21.33 6.70 7.38
CA GLU A 54 -20.41 6.56 8.52
C GLU A 54 -20.62 5.23 9.24
N GLN A 55 -21.89 4.87 9.49
CA GLN A 55 -22.25 3.62 10.15
C GLN A 55 -21.77 2.40 9.36
N GLU A 56 -21.91 2.42 8.04
CA GLU A 56 -21.46 1.32 7.18
C GLU A 56 -19.93 1.25 7.13
N ALA A 57 -19.23 2.40 7.10
CA ALA A 57 -17.77 2.43 7.18
C ALA A 57 -17.26 1.80 8.49
N ILE A 58 -17.86 2.15 9.63
CA ILE A 58 -17.53 1.56 10.94
C ILE A 58 -17.80 0.05 10.93
N ARG A 59 -18.94 -0.37 10.39
CA ARG A 59 -19.33 -1.78 10.29
C ARG A 59 -18.33 -2.57 9.45
N ILE A 60 -17.88 -2.04 8.30
CA ILE A 60 -16.89 -2.68 7.43
C ILE A 60 -15.58 -2.90 8.19
N VAL A 61 -15.03 -1.85 8.83
CA VAL A 61 -13.76 -1.94 9.57
C VAL A 61 -13.86 -2.91 10.74
N ARG A 62 -14.90 -2.82 11.57
CA ARG A 62 -15.09 -3.73 12.72
C ARG A 62 -15.31 -5.17 12.26
N SER A 63 -16.12 -5.40 11.22
CA SER A 63 -16.31 -6.74 10.67
C SER A 63 -15.01 -7.33 10.10
N ALA A 64 -14.17 -6.51 9.46
CA ALA A 64 -12.86 -6.94 8.99
C ALA A 64 -11.98 -7.43 10.14
N LEU A 65 -11.87 -6.63 11.21
CA LEU A 65 -11.08 -6.97 12.41
C LEU A 65 -11.62 -8.20 13.15
N ASP A 66 -12.93 -8.30 13.33
CA ASP A 66 -13.57 -9.44 14.01
C ASP A 66 -13.39 -10.75 13.24
N ARG A 67 -13.24 -10.67 11.92
CA ARG A 67 -13.00 -11.83 11.05
C ARG A 67 -11.51 -12.11 10.79
N GLY A 68 -10.59 -11.32 11.38
CA GLY A 68 -9.15 -11.58 11.37
C GLY A 68 -8.30 -10.77 10.39
N ILE A 69 -8.87 -9.86 9.59
CA ILE A 69 -8.06 -8.87 8.87
C ILE A 69 -7.53 -7.87 9.90
N THR A 70 -6.20 -7.79 10.04
CA THR A 70 -5.57 -6.93 11.03
C THR A 70 -4.98 -5.65 10.45
N PHE A 71 -4.62 -5.62 9.18
CA PHE A 71 -3.95 -4.48 8.54
C PHE A 71 -4.95 -3.45 8.04
N LEU A 72 -4.84 -2.21 8.54
CA LEU A 72 -5.66 -1.07 8.15
C LEU A 72 -4.78 0.03 7.55
N ASP A 73 -5.08 0.43 6.31
CA ASP A 73 -4.41 1.50 5.58
C ASP A 73 -5.26 2.76 5.57
N ASN A 74 -4.65 3.92 5.83
CA ASN A 74 -5.28 5.22 5.69
C ASN A 74 -4.30 6.27 5.14
N CYS A 75 -4.72 7.53 5.04
CA CYS A 75 -3.90 8.69 4.73
C CYS A 75 -4.50 9.96 5.31
N TRP A 76 -3.64 10.89 5.68
CA TRP A 76 -3.99 12.21 6.21
C TRP A 76 -4.91 13.01 5.26
N ASP A 77 -4.68 12.91 3.95
CA ASP A 77 -5.40 13.65 2.91
C ASP A 77 -6.72 13.00 2.47
N TYR A 78 -6.93 11.70 2.71
CA TYR A 78 -8.08 10.98 2.19
C TYR A 78 -9.41 11.61 2.60
N SER A 79 -10.11 12.19 1.60
CA SER A 79 -11.37 12.93 1.79
C SER A 79 -11.24 14.02 2.86
N ASN A 80 -10.15 14.78 2.83
CA ASN A 80 -9.84 15.86 3.80
C ASN A 80 -9.83 15.36 5.25
N GLY A 81 -9.34 14.13 5.48
CA GLY A 81 -9.22 13.49 6.80
C GLY A 81 -10.46 12.77 7.29
N GLU A 82 -11.55 12.78 6.52
CA GLU A 82 -12.78 12.07 6.89
C GLU A 82 -12.58 10.55 6.98
N CYS A 83 -11.71 9.98 6.13
CA CYS A 83 -11.39 8.56 6.18
C CYS A 83 -10.68 8.18 7.49
N GLU A 84 -9.72 8.99 7.96
CA GLU A 84 -9.10 8.79 9.28
C GLU A 84 -10.09 8.95 10.42
N ARG A 85 -10.96 9.96 10.35
CA ARG A 85 -11.97 10.20 11.38
C ARG A 85 -12.93 8.99 11.54
N ARG A 86 -13.43 8.44 10.42
CA ARG A 86 -14.31 7.26 10.44
C ARG A 86 -13.59 6.01 10.92
N MET A 87 -12.32 5.84 10.53
CA MET A 87 -11.49 4.75 11.03
C MET A 87 -11.28 4.88 12.55
N GLY A 88 -11.00 6.09 13.06
CA GLY A 88 -10.88 6.35 14.50
C GLY A 88 -12.15 6.00 15.27
N LEU A 89 -13.33 6.28 14.73
CA LEU A 89 -14.60 5.85 15.33
C LEU A 89 -14.75 4.32 15.36
N ALA A 90 -14.31 3.64 14.30
CA ALA A 90 -14.35 2.18 14.25
C ALA A 90 -13.39 1.52 15.24
N LEU A 91 -12.26 2.17 15.54
CA LEU A 91 -11.22 1.65 16.42
C LEU A 91 -11.52 1.82 17.93
N ARG A 92 -12.61 2.49 18.30
CA ARG A 92 -13.07 2.56 19.68
C ARG A 92 -13.42 1.19 20.26
N ASP A 93 -13.68 1.12 21.54
CA ASP A 93 -14.24 -0.03 22.24
C ASP A 93 -13.35 -1.28 22.15
N GLY A 94 -12.02 -1.12 22.22
CA GLY A 94 -11.05 -2.21 22.18
C GLY A 94 -10.70 -2.71 20.77
N TYR A 95 -11.14 -2.05 19.71
CA TYR A 95 -10.81 -2.45 18.33
C TYR A 95 -9.40 -2.01 17.92
N ARG A 96 -8.84 -0.94 18.53
CA ARG A 96 -7.48 -0.48 18.23
C ARG A 96 -6.43 -1.58 18.47
N GLU A 97 -6.59 -2.37 19.50
CA GLU A 97 -5.67 -3.44 19.90
C GLU A 97 -5.66 -4.63 18.92
N LYS A 98 -6.71 -4.75 18.10
CA LYS A 98 -6.80 -5.77 17.04
C LYS A 98 -6.13 -5.34 15.73
N ALA A 99 -5.81 -4.05 15.60
CA ALA A 99 -5.37 -3.45 14.34
C ALA A 99 -3.87 -3.18 14.30
N PHE A 100 -3.24 -3.54 13.18
CA PHE A 100 -2.00 -2.93 12.74
C PHE A 100 -2.36 -1.72 11.87
N LEU A 101 -2.23 -0.54 12.45
CA LEU A 101 -2.73 0.71 11.88
C LEU A 101 -1.63 1.45 11.11
N MET A 102 -1.88 1.66 9.81
CA MET A 102 -1.03 2.46 8.94
C MET A 102 -1.76 3.72 8.49
N THR A 103 -1.05 4.84 8.48
CA THR A 103 -1.46 6.04 7.77
C THR A 103 -0.29 6.69 7.04
N LYS A 104 -0.53 7.79 6.33
CA LYS A 104 0.44 8.48 5.48
C LYS A 104 0.32 9.98 5.69
N PHE A 105 1.34 10.73 5.30
CA PHE A 105 1.35 12.18 5.33
C PHE A 105 2.06 12.75 4.09
N ASP A 106 1.74 13.98 3.73
CA ASP A 106 2.18 14.66 2.51
C ASP A 106 3.25 15.74 2.74
N GLY A 107 3.45 16.17 3.98
CA GLY A 107 4.40 17.23 4.32
C GLY A 107 5.83 16.90 3.86
N ARG A 108 6.51 17.91 3.27
CA ARG A 108 7.88 17.81 2.78
C ARG A 108 8.88 18.58 3.65
N THR A 109 8.42 19.12 4.77
CA THR A 109 9.26 19.73 5.81
C THR A 109 9.10 19.03 7.14
N LYS A 110 10.08 19.17 8.03
CA LYS A 110 10.01 18.63 9.40
C LYS A 110 8.74 19.05 10.13
N GLN A 111 8.38 20.34 10.01
CA GLN A 111 7.21 20.91 10.69
C GLN A 111 5.91 20.38 10.10
N ALA A 112 5.77 20.36 8.77
CA ALA A 112 4.57 19.83 8.10
C ALA A 112 4.34 18.36 8.44
N ALA A 113 5.39 17.54 8.41
CA ALA A 113 5.30 16.13 8.80
C ALA A 113 4.81 15.95 10.24
N ALA A 114 5.40 16.69 11.19
CA ALA A 114 5.02 16.61 12.60
C ALA A 114 3.56 17.02 12.81
N GLN A 115 3.12 18.13 12.19
CA GLN A 115 1.73 18.60 12.27
C GLN A 115 0.74 17.61 11.69
N GLN A 116 1.02 17.03 10.53
CA GLN A 116 0.14 16.07 9.88
C GLN A 116 0.07 14.75 10.67
N ILE A 117 1.17 14.27 11.26
CA ILE A 117 1.17 13.11 12.15
C ILE A 117 0.28 13.38 13.38
N ASP A 118 0.40 14.55 14.01
CA ASP A 118 -0.42 14.91 15.19
C ASP A 118 -1.90 15.03 14.84
N GLN A 119 -2.22 15.55 13.66
CA GLN A 119 -3.60 15.60 13.14
C GLN A 119 -4.15 14.20 12.88
N SER A 120 -3.35 13.29 12.30
CA SER A 120 -3.73 11.89 12.07
C SER A 120 -4.01 11.18 13.39
N LEU A 121 -3.15 11.30 14.40
CA LEU A 121 -3.37 10.73 15.73
C LEU A 121 -4.70 11.20 16.35
N LYS A 122 -4.99 12.50 16.22
CA LYS A 122 -6.25 13.10 16.72
C LYS A 122 -7.47 12.55 15.98
N ARG A 123 -7.42 12.44 14.65
CA ARG A 123 -8.53 11.93 13.82
C ARG A 123 -8.75 10.42 14.05
N LEU A 124 -7.67 9.67 14.13
CA LEU A 124 -7.66 8.22 14.39
C LEU A 124 -7.97 7.86 15.85
N GLN A 125 -7.97 8.86 16.75
CA GLN A 125 -8.26 8.72 18.19
C GLN A 125 -7.37 7.69 18.88
N THR A 126 -6.08 7.73 18.58
CA THR A 126 -5.04 6.84 19.11
C THR A 126 -3.82 7.65 19.52
N ASP A 127 -3.03 7.11 20.43
CA ASP A 127 -1.76 7.69 20.86
C ASP A 127 -0.57 7.28 19.98
N HIS A 128 -0.73 6.21 19.18
CA HIS A 128 0.32 5.74 18.28
C HIS A 128 -0.21 5.18 16.95
N ILE A 129 0.66 5.24 15.95
CA ILE A 129 0.51 4.66 14.61
C ILE A 129 1.54 3.55 14.48
N ASP A 130 1.12 2.35 14.01
CA ASP A 130 2.06 1.25 13.84
C ASP A 130 3.01 1.52 12.68
N LEU A 131 2.52 1.99 11.54
CA LEU A 131 3.34 2.30 10.37
C LEU A 131 2.93 3.65 9.78
N ILE A 132 3.89 4.56 9.67
CA ILE A 132 3.72 5.83 8.96
C ILE A 132 4.44 5.80 7.61
N GLN A 133 3.82 6.34 6.56
CA GLN A 133 4.44 6.40 5.24
C GLN A 133 4.55 7.83 4.70
N PHE A 134 5.69 8.12 4.04
CA PHE A 134 5.83 9.27 3.16
C PHE A 134 4.92 9.06 1.94
N HIS A 135 3.90 9.90 1.79
CA HIS A 135 2.91 9.77 0.73
C HIS A 135 3.37 10.42 -0.57
N GLU A 136 2.82 9.92 -1.68
CA GLU A 136 3.00 10.49 -3.02
C GLU A 136 4.45 10.85 -3.42
N ASN A 137 5.36 9.86 -3.30
CA ASN A 137 6.66 9.98 -3.95
C ASN A 137 6.47 9.86 -5.46
N ILE A 138 6.18 10.97 -6.10
CA ILE A 138 5.78 11.07 -7.51
C ILE A 138 6.72 11.94 -8.34
N ARG A 139 7.62 12.71 -7.68
CA ARG A 139 8.60 13.59 -8.30
C ARG A 139 10.00 13.06 -8.04
N LEU A 140 10.92 13.31 -8.97
CA LEU A 140 12.32 12.88 -8.80
C LEU A 140 13.05 13.60 -7.66
N ASP A 141 12.58 14.78 -7.25
CA ASP A 141 13.14 15.55 -6.14
C ASP A 141 12.47 15.26 -4.78
N ASP A 142 11.38 14.48 -4.73
CA ASP A 142 10.77 14.09 -3.46
C ASP A 142 11.77 13.40 -2.52
N PRO A 143 12.62 12.44 -2.96
CA PRO A 143 13.64 11.84 -2.10
C PRO A 143 14.63 12.86 -1.51
N ASP A 144 15.03 13.87 -2.30
CA ASP A 144 15.98 14.90 -1.83
C ASP A 144 15.33 15.72 -0.69
N ARG A 145 14.06 16.07 -0.81
CA ARG A 145 13.31 16.82 0.22
C ARG A 145 13.17 16.01 1.52
N PHE A 146 13.00 14.67 1.42
CA PHE A 146 12.87 13.83 2.61
C PHE A 146 14.14 13.78 3.44
N PHE A 147 15.29 13.71 2.79
CA PHE A 147 16.58 13.55 3.45
C PHE A 147 17.32 14.89 3.67
N ALA A 148 16.77 16.00 3.19
CA ALA A 148 17.37 17.33 3.40
C ALA A 148 17.45 17.70 4.90
N PRO A 149 18.42 18.54 5.33
CA PRO A 149 18.38 19.16 6.64
C PRO A 149 17.07 19.95 6.85
N GLY A 150 16.39 19.74 7.98
CA GLY A 150 15.06 20.28 8.23
C GLY A 150 13.96 19.61 7.42
N GLY A 151 14.27 18.55 6.69
CA GLY A 151 13.35 17.76 5.88
C GLY A 151 12.45 16.85 6.71
N THR A 152 11.63 16.11 5.99
CA THR A 152 10.56 15.29 6.54
C THR A 152 11.07 14.18 7.46
N LEU A 153 12.21 13.55 7.14
CA LEU A 153 12.75 12.46 7.94
C LEU A 153 13.01 12.89 9.39
N GLU A 154 13.51 14.12 9.61
CA GLU A 154 13.74 14.61 10.98
C GLU A 154 12.45 14.68 11.80
N GLY A 155 11.33 15.10 11.17
CA GLY A 155 10.02 15.16 11.83
C GLY A 155 9.49 13.78 12.20
N VAL A 156 9.62 12.82 11.29
CA VAL A 156 9.18 11.44 11.51
C VAL A 156 10.04 10.74 12.55
N MET A 157 11.37 10.95 12.53
CA MET A 157 12.27 10.38 13.54
C MET A 157 11.97 10.94 14.94
N ALA A 158 11.65 12.23 15.05
CA ALA A 158 11.21 12.81 16.32
C ALA A 158 9.88 12.19 16.81
N ALA A 159 8.92 11.95 15.90
CA ALA A 159 7.67 11.26 16.23
C ALA A 159 7.93 9.80 16.68
N LYS A 160 8.87 9.09 16.04
CA LYS A 160 9.28 7.73 16.45
C LYS A 160 9.92 7.73 17.84
N GLN A 161 10.81 8.67 18.12
CA GLN A 161 11.43 8.81 19.46
C GLN A 161 10.40 9.14 20.55
N ALA A 162 9.36 9.88 20.20
CA ALA A 162 8.25 10.21 21.11
C ALA A 162 7.23 9.06 21.28
N GLY A 163 7.45 7.90 20.64
CA GLY A 163 6.53 6.75 20.72
C GLY A 163 5.25 6.88 19.89
N LYS A 164 5.11 7.96 19.12
CA LYS A 164 3.94 8.20 18.25
C LYS A 164 3.90 7.30 17.02
N VAL A 165 5.05 6.77 16.59
CA VAL A 165 5.22 5.96 15.39
C VAL A 165 6.17 4.80 15.67
N ARG A 166 5.82 3.58 15.21
CA ARG A 166 6.67 2.40 15.40
C ARG A 166 7.55 2.13 14.19
N TYR A 167 6.96 2.06 13.00
CA TYR A 167 7.62 1.72 11.74
C TYR A 167 7.48 2.84 10.72
N ILE A 168 8.44 2.93 9.79
CA ILE A 168 8.50 4.00 8.79
C ILE A 168 8.61 3.38 7.40
N GLY A 169 7.75 3.82 6.48
CA GLY A 169 7.77 3.42 5.08
C GLY A 169 7.56 4.58 4.13
N PHE A 170 7.42 4.26 2.85
CA PHE A 170 7.09 5.23 1.82
C PHE A 170 6.16 4.63 0.77
N THR A 171 5.50 5.51 0.01
CA THR A 171 4.59 5.10 -1.06
C THR A 171 4.60 6.09 -2.22
N GLY A 172 4.26 5.60 -3.38
CA GLY A 172 4.05 6.36 -4.59
C GLY A 172 3.43 5.47 -5.66
N HIS A 173 3.02 6.07 -6.78
CA HIS A 173 2.29 5.32 -7.79
C HIS A 173 2.63 5.74 -9.22
N LYS A 174 3.48 6.78 -9.39
CA LYS A 174 3.73 7.41 -10.69
C LYS A 174 4.77 6.67 -11.52
N ASP A 175 5.93 6.43 -10.91
CA ASP A 175 7.08 5.90 -11.63
C ASP A 175 7.96 5.05 -10.71
N PRO A 176 8.33 3.82 -11.11
CA PRO A 176 9.20 2.95 -10.32
C PRO A 176 10.60 3.57 -10.06
N TYR A 177 11.10 4.43 -10.95
CA TYR A 177 12.41 5.07 -10.77
C TYR A 177 12.44 6.03 -9.57
N VAL A 178 11.33 6.68 -9.22
CA VAL A 178 11.24 7.49 -8.00
C VAL A 178 11.43 6.62 -6.76
N HIS A 179 10.86 5.41 -6.77
CA HIS A 179 11.03 4.45 -5.67
C HIS A 179 12.48 3.95 -5.56
N LEU A 180 13.09 3.61 -6.69
CA LEU A 180 14.50 3.21 -6.70
C LEU A 180 15.41 4.33 -6.18
N ARG A 181 15.17 5.59 -6.60
CA ARG A 181 15.88 6.75 -6.09
C ARG A 181 15.68 6.93 -4.58
N MET A 182 14.46 6.73 -4.06
CA MET A 182 14.21 6.78 -2.62
C MET A 182 15.04 5.75 -1.86
N LEU A 183 15.14 4.53 -2.36
CA LEU A 183 15.97 3.49 -1.75
C LEU A 183 17.47 3.83 -1.83
N ASP A 184 17.95 4.41 -2.94
CA ASP A 184 19.34 4.86 -3.08
C ASP A 184 19.65 5.98 -2.08
N MET A 185 18.77 6.96 -1.95
CA MET A 185 18.92 8.06 -0.99
C MET A 185 18.87 7.56 0.46
N ALA A 186 18.01 6.60 0.77
CA ALA A 186 17.96 5.96 2.09
C ALA A 186 19.31 5.31 2.43
N LYS A 187 19.87 4.52 1.50
CA LYS A 187 21.19 3.89 1.68
C LYS A 187 22.30 4.92 1.87
N GLN A 188 22.31 6.02 1.10
CA GLN A 188 23.29 7.10 1.22
C GLN A 188 23.22 7.82 2.58
N ASN A 189 22.03 7.88 3.18
CA ASN A 189 21.79 8.51 4.48
C ASN A 189 21.82 7.52 5.66
N ASN A 190 22.30 6.27 5.46
CA ASN A 190 22.31 5.21 6.47
C ASN A 190 20.91 5.00 7.10
N PHE A 191 19.87 5.10 6.28
CA PHE A 191 18.50 4.89 6.69
C PHE A 191 17.91 3.65 6.01
N HIS A 192 17.06 2.92 6.73
CA HIS A 192 16.36 1.76 6.22
C HIS A 192 14.86 1.92 6.42
N PHE A 193 14.09 1.75 5.36
CA PHE A 193 12.63 1.73 5.43
C PHE A 193 12.13 0.36 5.89
N ASP A 194 11.10 0.35 6.73
CA ASP A 194 10.42 -0.88 7.15
C ASP A 194 9.46 -1.42 6.07
N SER A 195 8.90 -0.52 5.24
CA SER A 195 7.97 -0.90 4.17
C SER A 195 8.00 0.04 2.96
N CYS A 196 7.55 -0.49 1.81
CA CYS A 196 7.26 0.27 0.61
C CYS A 196 5.90 -0.13 0.06
N GLN A 197 5.01 0.85 -0.18
CA GLN A 197 3.70 0.63 -0.79
C GLN A 197 3.71 1.09 -2.25
N LEU A 198 3.24 0.23 -3.16
CA LEU A 198 3.32 0.46 -4.61
C LEU A 198 2.20 -0.28 -5.35
N PRO A 199 1.79 0.18 -6.55
CA PRO A 199 0.76 -0.50 -7.33
C PRO A 199 1.22 -1.88 -7.78
N LEU A 200 0.40 -2.90 -7.50
CA LEU A 200 0.64 -4.28 -7.94
C LEU A 200 -0.65 -4.88 -8.45
N ASN A 201 -0.77 -5.01 -9.77
CA ASN A 201 -1.92 -5.58 -10.47
C ASN A 201 -1.48 -6.18 -11.82
N PRO A 202 -2.32 -6.95 -12.53
CA PRO A 202 -1.92 -7.58 -13.79
C PRO A 202 -1.50 -6.62 -14.91
N LEU A 203 -1.96 -5.35 -14.91
CA LEU A 203 -1.53 -4.35 -15.90
C LEU A 203 -0.13 -3.83 -15.61
N ASP A 204 0.24 -3.72 -14.34
CA ASP A 204 1.56 -3.22 -13.90
C ASP A 204 2.71 -3.98 -14.55
N ALA A 205 2.56 -5.29 -14.76
CA ALA A 205 3.58 -6.13 -15.37
C ALA A 205 4.04 -5.66 -16.77
N HIS A 206 3.22 -4.87 -17.48
CA HIS A 206 3.43 -4.49 -18.87
C HIS A 206 3.80 -3.02 -19.09
N PHE A 207 3.54 -2.16 -18.11
CA PHE A 207 3.75 -0.72 -18.29
C PHE A 207 4.34 -0.09 -17.01
N ARG A 208 5.57 0.47 -17.10
CA ARG A 208 6.30 1.07 -15.96
C ARG A 208 6.15 0.21 -14.70
N SER A 209 6.56 -1.05 -14.83
CA SER A 209 6.29 -2.09 -13.83
C SER A 209 7.02 -1.84 -12.51
N PHE A 210 6.26 -1.68 -11.45
CA PHE A 210 6.78 -1.71 -10.08
C PHE A 210 7.17 -3.13 -9.66
N ALA A 211 6.39 -4.13 -10.08
CA ALA A 211 6.67 -5.52 -9.78
C ALA A 211 8.05 -5.94 -10.31
N ASN A 212 8.39 -5.57 -11.55
CA ASN A 212 9.64 -5.98 -12.18
C ASN A 212 10.84 -5.14 -11.76
N ASN A 213 10.65 -3.86 -11.44
CA ASN A 213 11.77 -2.94 -11.21
C ASN A 213 12.06 -2.69 -9.73
N VAL A 214 11.04 -2.66 -8.86
CA VAL A 214 11.19 -2.26 -7.45
C VAL A 214 11.13 -3.44 -6.50
N VAL A 215 10.15 -4.34 -6.70
CA VAL A 215 9.91 -5.47 -5.79
C VAL A 215 11.14 -6.35 -5.54
N PRO A 216 11.98 -6.70 -6.55
CA PRO A 216 13.17 -7.51 -6.31
C PRO A 216 14.10 -6.90 -5.26
N ARG A 217 14.33 -5.59 -5.35
CA ARG A 217 15.19 -4.86 -4.43
C ARG A 217 14.59 -4.78 -3.01
N LEU A 218 13.28 -4.57 -2.90
CA LEU A 218 12.61 -4.56 -1.60
C LEU A 218 12.76 -5.90 -0.87
N VAL A 219 12.61 -7.00 -1.61
CA VAL A 219 12.77 -8.36 -1.08
C VAL A 219 14.21 -8.59 -0.63
N GLU A 220 15.18 -8.22 -1.45
CA GLU A 220 16.62 -8.33 -1.13
C GLU A 220 17.00 -7.53 0.13
N GLU A 221 16.45 -6.33 0.28
CA GLU A 221 16.70 -5.46 1.42
C GLU A 221 15.81 -5.78 2.65
N GLY A 222 14.92 -6.78 2.58
CA GLY A 222 14.03 -7.15 3.69
C GLY A 222 12.94 -6.12 4.00
N ILE A 223 12.66 -5.22 3.06
CA ILE A 223 11.62 -4.18 3.17
C ILE A 223 10.26 -4.81 2.83
N ALA A 224 9.26 -4.59 3.68
CA ALA A 224 7.91 -5.11 3.47
C ALA A 224 7.28 -4.56 2.19
N VAL A 225 6.83 -5.44 1.29
CA VAL A 225 6.13 -5.07 0.05
C VAL A 225 4.64 -4.96 0.34
N LEU A 226 4.09 -3.74 0.24
CA LEU A 226 2.67 -3.48 0.39
C LEU A 226 2.07 -3.21 -0.99
N GLY A 227 1.33 -4.18 -1.53
CA GLY A 227 0.68 -4.05 -2.84
C GLY A 227 -0.61 -3.26 -2.73
N MET A 228 -0.68 -2.09 -3.36
CA MET A 228 -1.92 -1.31 -3.47
C MET A 228 -2.49 -1.36 -4.88
N LYS A 229 -3.73 -0.87 -5.02
CA LYS A 229 -4.42 -0.81 -6.33
C LYS A 229 -4.42 -2.15 -7.09
N PRO A 230 -4.72 -3.29 -6.41
CA PRO A 230 -4.73 -4.60 -7.07
C PRO A 230 -5.75 -4.68 -8.22
N LEU A 231 -6.79 -3.83 -8.18
CA LEU A 231 -7.79 -3.67 -9.25
C LEU A 231 -7.58 -2.38 -10.07
N ALA A 232 -6.37 -1.79 -10.08
CA ALA A 232 -6.08 -0.52 -10.76
C ALA A 232 -7.12 0.57 -10.43
N ALA A 233 -7.46 0.76 -9.16
CA ALA A 233 -8.55 1.63 -8.68
C ALA A 233 -9.95 1.26 -9.24
N GLY A 234 -10.18 0.00 -9.56
CA GLY A 234 -11.41 -0.52 -10.18
C GLY A 234 -11.44 -0.40 -11.70
N ILE A 235 -10.50 0.32 -12.30
CA ILE A 235 -10.50 0.64 -13.73
C ILE A 235 -10.19 -0.60 -14.60
N ILE A 236 -9.39 -1.54 -14.11
CA ILE A 236 -9.09 -2.80 -14.81
C ILE A 236 -10.37 -3.59 -15.16
N MET A 237 -11.42 -3.48 -14.34
CA MET A 237 -12.68 -4.18 -14.60
C MET A 237 -13.36 -3.72 -15.91
N GLN A 238 -13.08 -2.49 -16.38
CA GLN A 238 -13.60 -1.97 -17.65
C GLN A 238 -12.98 -2.67 -18.87
N THR A 239 -11.88 -3.39 -18.69
CA THR A 239 -11.23 -4.14 -19.77
C THR A 239 -11.96 -5.45 -20.10
N ASN A 240 -12.75 -5.97 -19.16
CA ASN A 240 -13.39 -7.29 -19.24
C ASN A 240 -12.41 -8.46 -19.51
N THR A 241 -11.12 -8.27 -19.18
CA THR A 241 -10.07 -9.29 -19.42
C THR A 241 -9.84 -10.20 -18.22
N VAL A 242 -10.08 -9.70 -17.01
CA VAL A 242 -9.83 -10.40 -15.74
C VAL A 242 -10.93 -10.11 -14.73
N SER A 243 -11.13 -11.02 -13.78
CA SER A 243 -12.02 -10.85 -12.64
C SER A 243 -11.30 -10.18 -11.46
N ALA A 244 -12.07 -9.67 -10.49
CA ALA A 244 -11.51 -9.09 -9.27
C ALA A 244 -10.71 -10.12 -8.45
N ILE A 245 -11.18 -11.37 -8.38
CA ILE A 245 -10.49 -12.46 -7.69
C ILE A 245 -9.16 -12.79 -8.38
N GLU A 246 -9.11 -12.85 -9.71
CA GLU A 246 -7.85 -13.05 -10.44
C GLU A 246 -6.84 -11.92 -10.15
N CYS A 247 -7.30 -10.67 -10.08
CA CYS A 247 -6.43 -9.54 -9.73
C CYS A 247 -5.89 -9.64 -8.29
N LEU A 248 -6.73 -10.00 -7.32
CA LEU A 248 -6.33 -10.18 -5.93
C LEU A 248 -5.38 -11.38 -5.78
N HIS A 249 -5.67 -12.50 -6.44
CA HIS A 249 -4.79 -13.67 -6.45
C HIS A 249 -3.42 -13.35 -7.08
N TYR A 250 -3.39 -12.59 -8.18
CA TYR A 250 -2.13 -12.13 -8.77
C TYR A 250 -1.30 -11.32 -7.78
N ALA A 251 -1.91 -10.33 -7.14
CA ALA A 251 -1.21 -9.50 -6.17
C ALA A 251 -0.76 -10.30 -4.93
N LEU A 252 -1.58 -11.25 -4.45
CA LEU A 252 -1.21 -12.18 -3.38
C LEU A 252 -0.10 -13.15 -3.80
N ASN A 253 0.01 -13.47 -5.08
CA ASN A 253 1.04 -14.38 -5.61
C ASN A 253 2.42 -13.71 -5.72
N LEU A 254 2.50 -12.39 -5.75
CA LEU A 254 3.75 -11.64 -5.64
C LEU A 254 4.27 -11.69 -4.19
N PRO A 255 5.56 -11.42 -3.92
CA PRO A 255 6.14 -11.46 -2.57
C PRO A 255 5.67 -10.27 -1.71
N THR A 256 4.36 -10.09 -1.62
CA THR A 256 3.71 -9.06 -0.83
C THR A 256 3.57 -9.48 0.63
N SER A 257 3.87 -8.60 1.56
CA SER A 257 3.47 -8.75 2.95
C SER A 257 1.96 -8.52 3.13
N VAL A 258 1.42 -7.51 2.43
CA VAL A 258 0.00 -7.17 2.44
C VAL A 258 -0.45 -6.73 1.06
N VAL A 259 -1.64 -7.16 0.64
CA VAL A 259 -2.38 -6.61 -0.50
C VAL A 259 -3.49 -5.72 0.03
N ILE A 260 -3.41 -4.42 -0.24
CA ILE A 260 -4.36 -3.42 0.24
C ILE A 260 -5.47 -3.24 -0.79
N THR A 261 -6.70 -3.59 -0.41
CA THR A 261 -7.89 -3.46 -1.26
C THR A 261 -8.92 -2.54 -0.65
N GLY A 262 -9.64 -1.79 -1.49
CA GLY A 262 -10.70 -0.89 -1.04
C GLY A 262 -12.00 -1.66 -0.79
N CYS A 263 -12.62 -1.41 0.37
CA CYS A 263 -13.90 -1.97 0.75
C CYS A 263 -14.86 -0.81 1.09
N ASP A 264 -15.81 -0.53 0.20
CA ASP A 264 -16.87 0.47 0.39
C ASP A 264 -18.26 -0.16 0.60
N SER A 265 -18.31 -1.48 0.69
CA SER A 265 -19.49 -2.26 1.05
C SER A 265 -19.09 -3.58 1.70
N MET A 266 -20.03 -4.24 2.39
CA MET A 266 -19.81 -5.58 2.95
C MET A 266 -19.55 -6.61 1.85
N GLU A 267 -20.15 -6.46 0.67
CA GLU A 267 -19.87 -7.33 -0.49
C GLU A 267 -18.39 -7.27 -0.91
N ARG A 268 -17.77 -6.07 -0.91
CA ARG A 268 -16.35 -5.92 -1.21
C ARG A 268 -15.46 -6.48 -0.10
N LEU A 269 -15.91 -6.38 1.14
CA LEU A 269 -15.23 -7.04 2.24
C LEU A 269 -15.29 -8.58 2.10
N ASP A 270 -16.46 -9.13 1.78
CA ASP A 270 -16.62 -10.58 1.55
C ASP A 270 -15.76 -11.06 0.36
N GLN A 271 -15.65 -10.27 -0.70
CA GLN A 271 -14.74 -10.54 -1.83
C GLN A 271 -13.26 -10.61 -1.38
N ALA A 272 -12.84 -9.77 -0.45
CA ALA A 272 -11.48 -9.81 0.10
C ALA A 272 -11.22 -11.10 0.90
N PHE A 273 -12.18 -11.55 1.71
CA PHE A 273 -12.11 -12.85 2.39
C PHE A 273 -12.16 -14.03 1.42
N GLU A 274 -13.02 -13.96 0.40
CA GLU A 274 -13.08 -14.99 -0.64
C GLU A 274 -11.73 -15.14 -1.36
N ALA A 275 -11.07 -14.01 -1.67
CA ALA A 275 -9.75 -14.04 -2.29
C ALA A 275 -8.71 -14.75 -1.41
N MET A 276 -8.69 -14.53 -0.09
CA MET A 276 -7.77 -15.25 0.82
C MET A 276 -8.14 -16.73 0.94
N ARG A 277 -9.43 -17.03 1.09
CA ARG A 277 -9.91 -18.40 1.29
C ARG A 277 -9.66 -19.29 0.09
N THR A 278 -9.73 -18.73 -1.12
CA THR A 278 -9.56 -19.47 -2.39
C THR A 278 -8.15 -19.34 -2.96
N PHE A 279 -7.28 -18.54 -2.32
CA PHE A 279 -5.92 -18.36 -2.78
C PHE A 279 -5.13 -19.68 -2.71
N ARG A 280 -4.44 -19.96 -3.78
CA ARG A 280 -3.32 -20.89 -3.86
C ARG A 280 -2.19 -20.27 -4.68
N PRO A 281 -0.94 -20.60 -4.42
CA PRO A 281 0.15 -20.16 -5.27
C PRO A 281 -0.12 -20.53 -6.75
N MET A 282 0.06 -19.55 -7.62
CA MET A 282 -0.09 -19.75 -9.06
C MET A 282 1.19 -20.37 -9.63
N THR A 283 1.03 -21.29 -10.54
CA THR A 283 2.15 -21.78 -11.35
C THR A 283 2.64 -20.71 -12.33
N GLU A 284 3.87 -20.81 -12.79
CA GLU A 284 4.41 -19.89 -13.80
C GLU A 284 3.53 -19.81 -15.05
N SER A 285 3.02 -20.95 -15.52
CA SER A 285 2.12 -21.01 -16.68
C SER A 285 0.79 -20.29 -16.43
N GLU A 286 0.23 -20.37 -15.22
CA GLU A 286 -0.99 -19.65 -14.84
C GLU A 286 -0.74 -18.12 -14.79
N VAL A 287 0.40 -17.69 -14.26
CA VAL A 287 0.79 -16.29 -14.27
C VAL A 287 0.96 -15.76 -15.69
N ILE A 288 1.67 -16.49 -16.55
CA ILE A 288 1.83 -16.11 -17.96
C ILE A 288 0.47 -16.00 -18.65
N ALA A 289 -0.40 -17.00 -18.49
CA ALA A 289 -1.73 -17.00 -19.09
C ALA A 289 -2.60 -15.81 -18.61
N LEU A 290 -2.50 -15.45 -17.32
CA LEU A 290 -3.19 -14.29 -16.77
C LEU A 290 -2.65 -12.98 -17.35
N LEU A 291 -1.33 -12.84 -17.41
CA LEU A 291 -0.68 -11.64 -17.95
C LEU A 291 -0.92 -11.48 -19.45
N ASP A 292 -1.00 -12.58 -20.20
CA ASP A 292 -1.33 -12.51 -21.63
C ASP A 292 -2.74 -11.94 -21.89
N LYS A 293 -3.73 -12.21 -21.04
CA LYS A 293 -5.07 -11.59 -21.11
C LYS A 293 -5.02 -10.06 -21.01
N THR A 294 -4.08 -9.51 -20.26
CA THR A 294 -4.00 -8.07 -19.96
C THR A 294 -2.97 -7.32 -20.81
N ARG A 295 -2.10 -8.03 -21.53
CA ARG A 295 -0.96 -7.46 -22.26
C ARG A 295 -1.37 -6.33 -23.18
N GLU A 296 -2.31 -6.57 -24.08
CA GLU A 296 -2.68 -5.61 -25.11
C GLU A 296 -3.27 -4.33 -24.51
N VAL A 297 -4.19 -4.47 -23.53
CA VAL A 297 -4.85 -3.33 -22.89
C VAL A 297 -3.93 -2.53 -21.96
N ALA A 298 -2.82 -3.13 -21.51
CA ALA A 298 -1.90 -2.53 -20.56
C ALA A 298 -0.81 -1.65 -21.20
N LEU A 299 -0.42 -1.91 -22.46
CA LEU A 299 0.76 -1.29 -23.09
C LEU A 299 0.78 0.24 -23.11
N SER A 300 -0.38 0.88 -23.14
CA SER A 300 -0.49 2.35 -23.15
C SER A 300 -0.55 2.99 -21.77
N GLY A 301 -0.69 2.20 -20.70
CA GLY A 301 -0.95 2.69 -19.34
C GLY A 301 -2.33 3.34 -19.16
N ARG A 302 -3.22 3.27 -20.17
CA ARG A 302 -4.54 3.93 -20.15
C ARG A 302 -5.40 3.52 -18.94
N TYR A 303 -5.31 2.26 -18.54
CA TYR A 303 -6.08 1.71 -17.43
C TYR A 303 -5.37 1.82 -16.07
N GLU A 304 -4.21 2.48 -16.04
CA GLU A 304 -3.48 2.88 -14.83
C GLU A 304 -3.26 4.40 -14.81
N PRO A 305 -4.35 5.22 -14.76
CA PRO A 305 -4.24 6.69 -14.87
C PRO A 305 -3.43 7.32 -13.72
N PHE A 306 -3.21 6.63 -12.62
CA PHE A 306 -2.30 7.06 -11.57
C PHE A 306 -0.82 7.08 -12.03
N LYS A 307 -0.44 6.32 -13.08
CA LYS A 307 0.90 6.40 -13.71
C LYS A 307 0.96 7.48 -14.79
N THR A 308 -0.15 7.75 -15.49
CA THR A 308 -0.15 8.51 -16.76
C THR A 308 -0.81 9.89 -16.69
N SER A 309 -1.51 10.21 -15.61
CA SER A 309 -2.20 11.50 -15.41
C SER A 309 -1.99 12.03 -14.00
N THR A 310 -2.40 13.27 -13.75
CA THR A 310 -2.36 13.89 -12.41
C THR A 310 -3.62 13.63 -11.57
N ARG A 311 -4.58 12.86 -12.09
CA ARG A 311 -5.88 12.63 -11.43
C ARG A 311 -5.77 12.08 -10.00
N PHE A 312 -4.68 11.36 -9.70
CA PHE A 312 -4.44 10.73 -8.40
C PHE A 312 -3.32 11.41 -7.60
N ASP A 313 -2.86 12.57 -8.05
CA ASP A 313 -1.74 13.28 -7.46
C ASP A 313 -2.25 14.43 -6.59
N GLY A 314 -2.68 14.12 -5.36
CA GLY A 314 -3.21 15.10 -4.40
C GLY A 314 -2.24 16.25 -4.16
N THR A 315 -0.96 15.95 -3.99
CA THR A 315 0.09 16.95 -3.76
C THR A 315 0.43 17.84 -4.98
N ILE A 316 -0.04 17.51 -6.17
CA ILE A 316 0.02 18.42 -7.33
C ILE A 316 -1.16 19.39 -7.30
N HIS A 317 -2.34 18.91 -6.91
CA HIS A 317 -3.55 19.74 -6.80
C HIS A 317 -3.54 20.63 -5.55
N HIS A 318 -2.82 20.22 -4.52
CA HIS A 318 -2.72 20.86 -3.21
C HIS A 318 -1.26 21.01 -2.79
N PRO A 319 -0.48 21.85 -3.49
CA PRO A 319 0.95 22.04 -3.17
C PRO A 319 1.17 22.62 -1.75
N GLU A 320 0.18 23.29 -1.19
CA GLU A 320 0.20 23.78 0.19
C GLU A 320 0.33 22.67 1.25
N TRP A 321 -0.04 21.43 0.93
CA TRP A 321 0.12 20.31 1.85
C TRP A 321 1.58 19.92 2.09
N LEU A 322 2.45 20.30 1.16
CA LEU A 322 3.89 19.97 1.24
C LEU A 322 4.61 20.83 2.27
N GLU A 323 4.09 22.02 2.55
CA GLU A 323 4.68 23.00 3.44
C GLU A 323 3.90 23.08 4.76
N SER A 324 4.53 23.56 5.82
CA SER A 324 3.81 23.89 7.04
C SER A 324 2.92 25.11 6.78
N ALA A 325 1.68 25.09 7.31
CA ALA A 325 0.90 26.31 7.40
C ALA A 325 1.71 27.39 8.15
N ALA A 326 1.81 28.56 7.56
CA ALA A 326 2.49 29.70 8.14
C ALA A 326 1.86 30.12 9.47
#